data_cfa1ee98349f987a3e8f3cb44a2b2866
#
_entry.id   cfa1ee98349f987a3e8f3cb44a2b2866
#
_cell.length_a   1.000
_cell.length_b   1.000
_cell.length_c   1.000
_cell.angle_alpha   90.00
_cell.angle_beta   90.00
_cell.angle_gamma   90.00
#
_symmetry.space_group_name_H-M   'P 1'
#
loop_
_entity.id
_entity.type
_entity.pdbx_description
1 polymer ?
#
loop_
_entity_poly.entity_id
_entity_poly.type
_entity_poly.pdbx_seq_one_letter_code
_entity_poly.pdbx_strand_id
1 'polypeptide(L)'
;MPAGRDPEAGQAFPVYVTVVAGLLFLAFVYFAVGQAAATRNMGQTAADSAALAAAQDAREQLRDGWLDVILDPDAWGAYLRGEEYDTASACRYAAEFAAKNDAELWDGGCVRLSGEEGFRVRIRTLGTVGKSLVPGTEDRHASATATAVLEPRCAFEAPEPPPPPPPTTPAPSGSATPAPTPTPSPEPEPITGLVCDGVEWTIDPERPRLPDAADLFTVRLAD
;
A
#
# COMPACT_ATOMS: atom_id res chain seq x y z
N MET A 1 15.07 -71.34 53.50
CA MET A 1 15.23 -70.85 52.11
C MET A 1 15.09 -69.31 52.12
N PRO A 2 16.14 -68.52 51.86
CA PRO A 2 16.01 -67.06 51.80
C PRO A 2 15.42 -66.64 50.47
N ALA A 3 14.34 -65.84 50.50
CA ALA A 3 13.75 -65.24 49.33
C ALA A 3 14.74 -64.26 48.74
N GLY A 4 15.14 -64.53 47.48
CA GLY A 4 15.95 -63.59 46.66
C GLY A 4 15.19 -62.27 46.48
N ARG A 5 15.80 -61.18 46.92
CA ARG A 5 15.35 -59.83 46.51
C ARG A 5 15.73 -59.66 45.05
N ASP A 6 14.73 -59.50 44.20
CA ASP A 6 14.96 -59.07 42.82
C ASP A 6 15.63 -57.72 42.82
N PRO A 7 16.83 -57.55 42.24
CA PRO A 7 17.55 -56.27 42.23
C PRO A 7 17.01 -55.29 41.19
N GLU A 8 15.92 -55.62 40.52
CA GLU A 8 15.37 -54.87 39.37
C GLU A 8 14.36 -53.75 39.73
N ALA A 9 13.90 -53.69 40.98
CA ALA A 9 12.80 -52.82 41.42
C ALA A 9 13.15 -51.29 41.46
N GLY A 10 14.41 -50.90 41.22
CA GLY A 10 14.86 -49.50 41.31
C GLY A 10 15.27 -48.83 40.01
N GLN A 11 15.37 -49.55 38.88
CA GLN A 11 15.95 -49.02 37.64
C GLN A 11 14.96 -48.23 36.76
N ALA A 12 13.66 -48.40 36.94
CA ALA A 12 12.64 -47.66 36.15
C ALA A 12 12.58 -46.17 36.51
N PHE A 13 12.85 -45.80 37.76
CA PHE A 13 12.75 -44.41 38.22
C PHE A 13 13.76 -43.47 37.55
N PRO A 14 15.08 -43.77 37.47
CA PRO A 14 16.04 -42.91 36.79
C PRO A 14 15.71 -42.76 35.29
N VAL A 15 15.28 -43.83 34.61
CA VAL A 15 14.90 -43.79 33.20
C VAL A 15 13.67 -42.88 32.99
N TYR A 16 12.65 -42.99 33.86
CA TYR A 16 11.48 -42.14 33.79
C TYR A 16 11.83 -40.66 33.99
N VAL A 17 12.64 -40.33 35.00
CA VAL A 17 13.09 -38.95 35.25
C VAL A 17 13.87 -38.40 34.07
N THR A 18 14.75 -39.17 33.46
CA THR A 18 15.54 -38.76 32.31
C THR A 18 14.64 -38.46 31.08
N VAL A 19 13.66 -39.33 30.83
CA VAL A 19 12.71 -39.14 29.72
C VAL A 19 11.85 -37.90 29.95
N VAL A 20 11.30 -37.71 31.16
CA VAL A 20 10.48 -36.53 31.50
C VAL A 20 11.31 -35.26 31.41
N ALA A 21 12.53 -35.25 31.95
CA ALA A 21 13.43 -34.10 31.86
C ALA A 21 13.79 -33.76 30.39
N GLY A 22 14.04 -34.76 29.56
CA GLY A 22 14.29 -34.61 28.13
C GLY A 22 13.10 -34.01 27.39
N LEU A 23 11.88 -34.47 27.67
CA LEU A 23 10.67 -33.93 27.06
C LEU A 23 10.40 -32.50 27.51
N LEU A 24 10.59 -32.17 28.79
CA LEU A 24 10.44 -30.80 29.28
C LEU A 24 11.49 -29.87 28.68
N PHE A 25 12.72 -30.33 28.53
CA PHE A 25 13.76 -29.55 27.84
C PHE A 25 13.40 -29.27 26.38
N LEU A 26 12.94 -30.27 25.64
CA LEU A 26 12.50 -30.07 24.25
C LEU A 26 11.31 -29.11 24.15
N ALA A 27 10.32 -29.23 25.05
CA ALA A 27 9.18 -28.31 25.11
C ALA A 27 9.64 -26.86 25.39
N PHE A 28 10.59 -26.69 26.26
CA PHE A 28 11.17 -25.40 26.58
C PHE A 28 11.95 -24.78 25.42
N VAL A 29 12.78 -25.55 24.71
CA VAL A 29 13.48 -25.11 23.50
C VAL A 29 12.47 -24.71 22.42
N TYR A 30 11.43 -25.52 22.21
CA TYR A 30 10.38 -25.20 21.23
C TYR A 30 9.66 -23.89 21.57
N PHE A 31 9.34 -23.67 22.83
CA PHE A 31 8.71 -22.44 23.28
C PHE A 31 9.61 -21.21 23.07
N ALA A 32 10.91 -21.31 23.36
CA ALA A 32 11.86 -20.22 23.17
C ALA A 32 12.01 -19.84 21.70
N VAL A 33 12.08 -20.84 20.80
CA VAL A 33 12.11 -20.59 19.34
C VAL A 33 10.80 -19.96 18.86
N GLY A 34 9.65 -20.44 19.37
CA GLY A 34 8.33 -19.89 19.04
C GLY A 34 8.18 -18.42 19.42
N GLN A 35 8.67 -18.02 20.59
CA GLN A 35 8.67 -16.59 20.99
C GLN A 35 9.51 -15.71 20.08
N ALA A 36 10.71 -16.15 19.71
CA ALA A 36 11.58 -15.40 18.80
C ALA A 36 10.93 -15.23 17.42
N ALA A 37 10.27 -16.27 16.91
CA ALA A 37 9.54 -16.22 15.66
C ALA A 37 8.33 -15.24 15.73
N ALA A 38 7.58 -15.25 16.82
CA ALA A 38 6.45 -14.35 17.03
C ALA A 38 6.88 -12.88 17.03
N THR A 39 7.96 -12.53 17.74
CA THR A 39 8.48 -11.15 17.76
C THR A 39 8.93 -10.68 16.38
N ARG A 40 9.59 -11.56 15.61
CA ARG A 40 10.00 -11.25 14.24
C ARG A 40 8.79 -11.00 13.32
N ASN A 41 7.76 -11.84 13.42
CA ASN A 41 6.54 -11.71 12.64
C ASN A 41 5.79 -10.42 12.96
N MET A 42 5.70 -10.03 14.25
CA MET A 42 5.10 -8.76 14.65
C MET A 42 5.83 -7.57 14.03
N GLY A 43 7.18 -7.57 14.03
CA GLY A 43 7.96 -6.53 13.39
C GLY A 43 7.68 -6.44 11.87
N GLN A 44 7.63 -7.59 11.19
CA GLN A 44 7.33 -7.61 9.75
C GLN A 44 5.91 -7.10 9.47
N THR A 45 4.90 -7.55 10.22
CA THR A 45 3.52 -7.06 10.08
C THR A 45 3.43 -5.55 10.29
N ALA A 46 4.17 -4.99 11.26
CA ALA A 46 4.23 -3.55 11.47
C ALA A 46 4.84 -2.81 10.28
N ALA A 47 5.92 -3.34 9.69
CA ALA A 47 6.54 -2.75 8.51
C ALA A 47 5.61 -2.80 7.28
N ASP A 48 4.98 -3.95 7.03
CA ASP A 48 4.07 -4.17 5.93
C ASP A 48 2.86 -3.23 6.01
N SER A 49 2.25 -3.14 7.21
CA SER A 49 1.10 -2.24 7.43
C SER A 49 1.47 -0.77 7.26
N ALA A 50 2.65 -0.36 7.72
CA ALA A 50 3.13 1.00 7.58
C ALA A 50 3.45 1.36 6.11
N ALA A 51 4.08 0.44 5.35
CA ALA A 51 4.37 0.65 3.94
C ALA A 51 3.09 0.74 3.11
N LEU A 52 2.13 -0.16 3.34
CA LEU A 52 0.83 -0.12 2.68
C LEU A 52 0.05 1.15 3.02
N ALA A 53 0.10 1.61 4.27
CA ALA A 53 -0.58 2.83 4.69
C ALA A 53 -0.04 4.07 3.96
N ALA A 54 1.29 4.18 3.79
CA ALA A 54 1.89 5.26 3.01
C ALA A 54 1.43 5.23 1.55
N ALA A 55 1.47 4.05 0.91
CA ALA A 55 1.07 3.90 -0.48
C ALA A 55 -0.43 4.14 -0.69
N GLN A 56 -1.28 3.73 0.27
CA GLN A 56 -2.72 4.00 0.23
C GLN A 56 -3.03 5.49 0.37
N ASP A 57 -2.36 6.20 1.27
CA ASP A 57 -2.52 7.65 1.40
C ASP A 57 -2.11 8.37 0.10
N ALA A 58 -0.98 8.01 -0.49
CA ALA A 58 -0.55 8.55 -1.77
C ALA A 58 -1.58 8.29 -2.89
N ARG A 59 -2.17 7.09 -2.92
CA ARG A 59 -3.23 6.73 -3.87
C ARG A 59 -4.47 7.61 -3.71
N GLU A 60 -4.92 7.85 -2.48
CA GLU A 60 -6.08 8.73 -2.22
C GLU A 60 -5.76 10.18 -2.62
N GLN A 61 -4.56 10.68 -2.29
CA GLN A 61 -4.13 12.02 -2.71
C GLN A 61 -4.11 12.19 -4.23
N LEU A 62 -3.61 11.18 -4.96
CA LEU A 62 -3.58 11.18 -6.42
C LEU A 62 -4.98 11.24 -7.00
N ARG A 63 -5.92 10.47 -6.45
CA ARG A 63 -7.32 10.53 -6.87
C ARG A 63 -7.92 11.90 -6.59
N ASP A 64 -7.75 12.43 -5.40
CA ASP A 64 -8.32 13.71 -5.01
C ASP A 64 -7.74 14.85 -5.87
N GLY A 65 -6.42 14.87 -6.09
CA GLY A 65 -5.78 15.83 -6.96
C GLY A 65 -6.21 15.71 -8.44
N TRP A 66 -6.42 14.48 -8.93
CA TRP A 66 -6.98 14.27 -10.26
C TRP A 66 -8.42 14.79 -10.35
N LEU A 67 -9.24 14.64 -9.30
CA LEU A 67 -10.60 15.18 -9.26
C LEU A 67 -10.61 16.72 -9.28
N ASP A 68 -9.64 17.36 -8.68
CA ASP A 68 -9.52 18.83 -8.68
C ASP A 68 -9.29 19.38 -10.10
N VAL A 69 -8.68 18.58 -10.98
CA VAL A 69 -8.39 18.93 -12.38
C VAL A 69 -9.24 18.14 -13.39
N ILE A 70 -10.37 17.56 -12.97
CA ILE A 70 -11.14 16.61 -13.77
C ILE A 70 -11.66 17.19 -15.09
N LEU A 71 -11.88 18.49 -15.15
CA LEU A 71 -12.34 19.20 -16.36
C LEU A 71 -11.18 19.69 -17.26
N ASP A 72 -9.93 19.41 -16.86
CA ASP A 72 -8.74 19.74 -17.64
C ASP A 72 -7.93 18.45 -17.94
N PRO A 73 -8.29 17.70 -18.99
CA PRO A 73 -7.63 16.45 -19.33
C PRO A 73 -6.13 16.56 -19.61
N ASP A 74 -5.65 17.74 -20.01
CA ASP A 74 -4.21 17.98 -20.25
C ASP A 74 -3.41 17.93 -18.94
N ALA A 75 -4.05 18.21 -17.80
CA ALA A 75 -3.44 18.14 -16.47
C ALA A 75 -3.44 16.73 -15.85
N TRP A 76 -4.14 15.75 -16.43
CA TRP A 76 -4.30 14.42 -15.81
C TRP A 76 -3.01 13.60 -15.76
N GLY A 77 -2.10 13.85 -16.72
CA GLY A 77 -0.95 12.97 -16.95
C GLY A 77 -0.10 12.70 -15.71
N ALA A 78 0.23 13.72 -14.92
CA ALA A 78 1.07 13.58 -13.74
C ALA A 78 0.37 12.78 -12.62
N TYR A 79 -0.93 13.02 -12.41
CA TYR A 79 -1.73 12.28 -11.44
C TYR A 79 -1.87 10.80 -11.83
N LEU A 80 -2.26 10.52 -13.09
CA LEU A 80 -2.45 9.14 -13.56
C LEU A 80 -1.14 8.33 -13.62
N ARG A 81 0.03 8.99 -13.70
CA ARG A 81 1.33 8.31 -13.56
C ARG A 81 1.79 8.14 -12.12
N GLY A 82 1.06 8.69 -11.15
CA GLY A 82 1.42 8.57 -9.73
C GLY A 82 2.49 9.54 -9.26
N GLU A 83 2.70 10.66 -9.95
CA GLU A 83 3.82 11.59 -9.69
C GLU A 83 3.49 12.69 -8.66
N GLU A 84 2.21 13.09 -8.55
CA GLU A 84 1.75 14.28 -7.82
C GLU A 84 1.08 13.95 -6.48
N TYR A 85 1.88 13.70 -5.44
CA TYR A 85 1.41 13.55 -4.07
C TYR A 85 2.41 14.05 -3.02
N ASP A 86 1.91 14.37 -1.82
CA ASP A 86 2.74 14.78 -0.68
C ASP A 86 3.32 13.56 0.05
N THR A 87 4.60 13.32 -0.18
CA THR A 87 5.36 12.27 0.51
C THR A 87 5.36 12.43 2.04
N ALA A 88 5.32 13.68 2.56
CA ALA A 88 5.32 13.90 4.00
C ALA A 88 3.99 13.46 4.63
N SER A 89 2.86 13.67 3.93
CA SER A 89 1.56 13.13 4.34
C SER A 89 1.59 11.61 4.37
N ALA A 90 1.99 10.97 3.29
CA ALA A 90 2.08 9.52 3.20
C ALA A 90 2.95 8.91 4.32
N CYS A 91 4.09 9.53 4.61
CA CYS A 91 4.97 9.07 5.69
C CYS A 91 4.40 9.32 7.11
N ARG A 92 3.49 10.28 7.31
CA ARG A 92 2.75 10.41 8.58
C ARG A 92 1.82 9.22 8.79
N TYR A 93 1.12 8.77 7.72
CA TYR A 93 0.30 7.56 7.80
C TYR A 93 1.13 6.31 8.07
N ALA A 94 2.31 6.19 7.44
CA ALA A 94 3.24 5.11 7.79
C ALA A 94 3.59 5.10 9.28
N ALA A 95 3.90 6.26 9.86
CA ALA A 95 4.22 6.39 11.29
C ALA A 95 3.03 6.02 12.19
N GLU A 96 1.82 6.45 11.82
CA GLU A 96 0.59 6.13 12.55
C GLU A 96 0.31 4.61 12.55
N PHE A 97 0.46 3.96 11.39
CA PHE A 97 0.23 2.52 11.28
C PHE A 97 1.33 1.69 11.93
N ALA A 98 2.59 2.15 11.90
CA ALA A 98 3.65 1.56 12.71
C ALA A 98 3.30 1.60 14.21
N ALA A 99 2.84 2.77 14.70
CA ALA A 99 2.44 2.93 16.10
C ALA A 99 1.24 2.06 16.50
N LYS A 100 0.25 1.87 15.62
CA LYS A 100 -0.88 0.95 15.84
C LYS A 100 -0.44 -0.53 15.95
N ASN A 101 0.77 -0.85 15.48
CA ASN A 101 1.39 -2.17 15.54
C ASN A 101 2.57 -2.22 16.52
N ASP A 102 2.56 -1.39 17.56
CA ASP A 102 3.60 -1.33 18.59
C ASP A 102 5.02 -1.16 18.04
N ALA A 103 5.16 -0.32 16.99
CA ALA A 103 6.42 -0.01 16.34
C ALA A 103 6.56 1.51 16.06
N GLU A 104 7.77 1.92 15.76
CA GLU A 104 8.09 3.29 15.34
C GLU A 104 8.92 3.27 14.04
N LEU A 105 8.86 4.35 13.26
CA LEU A 105 9.74 4.51 12.13
C LEU A 105 11.19 4.64 12.63
N TRP A 106 12.13 3.97 11.94
CA TRP A 106 13.50 3.87 12.38
C TRP A 106 14.50 4.06 11.23
N ASP A 107 15.62 4.75 11.46
CA ASP A 107 16.76 4.87 10.54
C ASP A 107 16.37 5.27 9.11
N GLY A 108 15.87 6.48 8.95
CA GLY A 108 15.34 7.00 7.68
C GLY A 108 13.94 6.57 7.34
N GLY A 109 13.33 5.80 8.21
CA GLY A 109 11.96 5.36 8.43
C GLY A 109 11.04 5.20 7.24
N CYS A 110 10.79 6.24 6.45
CA CYS A 110 9.87 6.22 5.32
C CYS A 110 10.47 7.05 4.18
N VAL A 111 10.65 6.41 3.03
CA VAL A 111 11.22 7.06 1.84
C VAL A 111 10.43 6.65 0.60
N ARG A 112 10.17 7.63 -0.30
CA ARG A 112 9.66 7.36 -1.64
C ARG A 112 10.68 6.58 -2.44
N LEU A 113 10.24 5.62 -3.25
CA LEU A 113 11.11 4.85 -4.12
C LEU A 113 11.65 5.71 -5.26
N SER A 114 12.81 5.33 -5.79
CA SER A 114 13.38 5.93 -6.99
C SER A 114 13.22 4.96 -8.17
N GLY A 115 12.57 5.40 -9.23
CA GLY A 115 12.38 4.63 -10.45
C GLY A 115 11.05 3.86 -10.56
N GLU A 116 10.33 3.73 -9.47
CA GLU A 116 8.94 3.25 -9.41
C GLU A 116 8.19 4.01 -8.32
N GLU A 117 6.87 4.09 -8.41
CA GLU A 117 6.08 4.78 -7.40
C GLU A 117 5.81 3.87 -6.21
N GLY A 118 5.99 4.41 -5.00
CA GLY A 118 5.79 3.66 -3.78
C GLY A 118 6.68 4.09 -2.63
N PHE A 119 6.71 3.29 -1.57
CA PHE A 119 7.41 3.60 -0.34
C PHE A 119 8.20 2.41 0.19
N ARG A 120 9.41 2.68 0.66
CA ARG A 120 10.15 1.78 1.54
C ARG A 120 10.05 2.30 2.95
N VAL A 121 9.56 1.44 3.85
CA VAL A 121 9.38 1.75 5.26
C VAL A 121 10.24 0.84 6.11
N ARG A 122 10.99 1.43 7.04
CA ARG A 122 11.78 0.71 8.05
C ARG A 122 11.25 1.05 9.43
N ILE A 123 11.00 0.04 10.22
CA ILE A 123 10.50 0.16 11.59
C ILE A 123 11.41 -0.49 12.62
N ARG A 124 11.18 -0.09 13.87
CA ARG A 124 11.67 -0.78 15.08
C ARG A 124 10.48 -1.00 16.01
N THR A 125 10.37 -2.18 16.59
CA THR A 125 9.33 -2.47 17.58
C THR A 125 9.55 -1.67 18.87
N LEU A 126 8.47 -1.21 19.52
CA LEU A 126 8.53 -0.55 20.82
C LEU A 126 8.82 -1.57 21.94
N GLY A 127 8.31 -2.79 21.79
CA GLY A 127 8.62 -3.90 22.68
C GLY A 127 9.97 -4.53 22.36
N THR A 128 10.61 -5.06 23.40
CA THR A 128 11.84 -5.85 23.28
C THR A 128 11.52 -7.32 23.07
N VAL A 129 12.55 -8.12 22.74
CA VAL A 129 12.44 -9.59 22.65
C VAL A 129 12.04 -10.21 24.00
N GLY A 130 12.16 -9.45 25.09
CA GLY A 130 11.80 -9.88 26.42
C GLY A 130 12.83 -10.81 27.05
N LYS A 131 12.46 -11.48 28.16
CA LYS A 131 13.35 -12.39 28.87
C LYS A 131 13.78 -13.53 27.96
N SER A 132 14.97 -13.43 27.41
CA SER A 132 15.61 -14.44 26.57
C SER A 132 16.58 -15.28 27.41
N LEU A 133 16.77 -16.54 26.99
CA LEU A 133 17.80 -17.42 27.58
C LEU A 133 19.21 -17.02 27.16
N VAL A 134 19.34 -16.14 26.16
CA VAL A 134 20.63 -15.62 25.70
C VAL A 134 20.88 -14.30 26.42
N PRO A 135 21.84 -14.23 27.36
CA PRO A 135 22.17 -13.03 28.10
C PRO A 135 22.53 -11.87 27.15
N GLY A 136 21.97 -10.65 27.40
CA GLY A 136 22.24 -9.43 26.62
C GLY A 136 21.35 -9.27 25.39
N THR A 137 20.28 -10.05 25.27
CA THR A 137 19.27 -9.88 24.20
C THR A 137 17.94 -9.32 24.71
N GLU A 138 17.78 -9.18 26.02
CA GLU A 138 16.52 -8.79 26.69
C GLU A 138 16.05 -7.40 26.24
N ASP A 139 16.98 -6.48 25.98
CA ASP A 139 16.72 -5.09 25.56
C ASP A 139 16.75 -4.91 24.03
N ARG A 140 16.82 -6.00 23.27
CA ARG A 140 16.84 -5.93 21.80
C ARG A 140 15.43 -5.73 21.23
N HIS A 141 15.29 -4.70 20.42
CA HIS A 141 14.11 -4.46 19.58
C HIS A 141 14.25 -5.19 18.26
N ALA A 142 13.14 -5.67 17.71
CA ALA A 142 13.11 -6.16 16.35
C ALA A 142 13.05 -4.98 15.37
N SER A 143 13.74 -5.08 14.26
CA SER A 143 13.62 -4.16 13.13
C SER A 143 13.17 -4.93 11.89
N ALA A 144 12.34 -4.29 11.07
CA ALA A 144 11.87 -4.84 9.81
C ALA A 144 11.80 -3.75 8.76
N THR A 145 11.80 -4.15 7.50
CA THR A 145 11.66 -3.25 6.35
C THR A 145 10.64 -3.87 5.42
N ALA A 146 9.73 -3.03 4.92
CA ALA A 146 8.79 -3.40 3.88
C ALA A 146 8.80 -2.37 2.76
N THR A 147 8.42 -2.80 1.58
CA THR A 147 8.25 -1.94 0.41
C THR A 147 6.84 -2.13 -0.12
N ALA A 148 6.12 -1.03 -0.31
CA ALA A 148 4.84 -1.04 -1.02
C ALA A 148 4.97 -0.24 -2.30
N VAL A 149 4.46 -0.78 -3.40
CA VAL A 149 4.45 -0.14 -4.71
C VAL A 149 3.05 0.30 -5.08
N LEU A 150 2.99 1.39 -5.82
CA LEU A 150 1.79 1.99 -6.38
C LEU A 150 1.87 1.86 -7.90
N GLU A 151 1.00 1.05 -8.48
CA GLU A 151 0.99 0.77 -9.93
C GLU A 151 -0.20 1.45 -10.59
N PRO A 152 0.02 2.36 -11.57
CA PRO A 152 -1.05 2.93 -12.37
C PRO A 152 -1.83 1.85 -13.13
N ARG A 153 -3.16 1.98 -13.13
CA ARG A 153 -4.09 1.10 -13.86
C ARG A 153 -4.79 1.81 -15.00
N CYS A 154 -4.67 3.15 -15.03
CA CYS A 154 -5.36 3.98 -15.99
C CYS A 154 -4.37 4.72 -16.90
N ALA A 155 -4.77 4.88 -18.15
CA ALA A 155 -4.12 5.75 -19.13
C ALA A 155 -5.17 6.68 -19.75
N PHE A 156 -4.76 7.88 -20.10
CA PHE A 156 -5.58 8.81 -20.84
C PHE A 156 -4.97 9.05 -22.21
N GLU A 157 -5.77 8.89 -23.25
CA GLU A 157 -5.44 9.22 -24.62
C GLU A 157 -6.49 10.20 -25.15
N ALA A 158 -6.06 11.43 -25.42
CA ALA A 158 -6.96 12.47 -25.92
C ALA A 158 -7.57 12.03 -27.26
N PRO A 159 -8.88 12.19 -27.45
CA PRO A 159 -9.52 11.92 -28.73
C PRO A 159 -8.88 12.75 -29.85
N GLU A 160 -8.72 12.15 -31.03
CA GLU A 160 -8.19 12.86 -32.20
C GLU A 160 -9.10 14.06 -32.54
N PRO A 161 -8.55 15.28 -32.68
CA PRO A 161 -9.37 16.44 -32.96
C PRO A 161 -10.13 16.23 -34.29
N PRO A 162 -11.40 16.66 -34.36
CA PRO A 162 -12.18 16.51 -35.59
C PRO A 162 -11.48 17.21 -36.75
N PRO A 163 -11.53 16.65 -37.96
CA PRO A 163 -10.92 17.27 -39.12
C PRO A 163 -11.46 18.70 -39.33
N PRO A 164 -10.60 19.67 -39.72
CA PRO A 164 -11.02 21.04 -39.90
C PRO A 164 -12.17 21.09 -40.91
N PRO A 165 -13.21 21.93 -40.66
CA PRO A 165 -14.33 22.05 -41.56
C PRO A 165 -13.83 22.48 -42.95
N PRO A 166 -14.41 21.94 -44.03
CA PRO A 166 -14.02 22.32 -45.38
C PRO A 166 -14.16 23.84 -45.56
N PRO A 167 -13.25 24.49 -46.32
CA PRO A 167 -13.28 25.93 -46.50
C PRO A 167 -14.65 26.36 -47.05
N THR A 168 -15.39 27.12 -46.26
CA THR A 168 -16.67 27.71 -46.70
C THR A 168 -16.38 28.72 -47.79
N THR A 169 -16.83 28.46 -48.99
CA THR A 169 -16.82 29.41 -50.10
C THR A 169 -17.65 30.63 -49.65
N PRO A 170 -17.10 31.87 -49.73
CA PRO A 170 -17.87 33.05 -49.33
C PRO A 170 -19.15 33.16 -50.17
N ALA A 171 -20.30 33.15 -49.52
CA ALA A 171 -21.59 33.44 -50.17
C ALA A 171 -21.61 34.90 -50.59
N PRO A 172 -22.23 35.20 -51.72
CA PRO A 172 -22.32 36.59 -52.19
C PRO A 172 -23.13 37.47 -51.23
N SER A 173 -22.56 38.64 -50.89
CA SER A 173 -23.16 39.62 -49.99
C SER A 173 -24.54 40.04 -50.45
N GLY A 174 -25.56 39.59 -49.76
CA GLY A 174 -26.96 40.07 -49.92
C GLY A 174 -27.50 40.45 -48.54
N SER A 175 -27.82 41.72 -48.38
CA SER A 175 -28.39 42.43 -47.22
C SER A 175 -29.39 41.62 -46.41
N ALA A 176 -29.18 41.55 -45.11
CA ALA A 176 -30.09 41.85 -43.99
C ALA A 176 -29.48 41.31 -42.72
N THR A 177 -29.09 42.21 -41.82
CA THR A 177 -28.63 41.82 -40.46
C THR A 177 -29.85 41.42 -39.63
N PRO A 178 -30.07 40.15 -39.32
CA PRO A 178 -30.92 39.77 -38.21
C PRO A 178 -30.15 40.00 -36.91
N ALA A 179 -30.85 40.49 -35.87
CA ALA A 179 -30.29 40.63 -34.55
C ALA A 179 -29.73 39.27 -34.05
N PRO A 180 -28.57 39.26 -33.34
CA PRO A 180 -28.02 38.01 -32.83
C PRO A 180 -29.01 37.40 -31.85
N THR A 181 -29.57 36.26 -32.22
CA THR A 181 -30.28 35.37 -31.30
C THR A 181 -29.23 34.90 -30.28
N PRO A 182 -29.48 34.93 -28.95
CA PRO A 182 -28.56 34.41 -28.00
C PRO A 182 -28.30 32.92 -28.32
N THR A 183 -27.08 32.63 -28.74
CA THR A 183 -26.63 31.26 -28.94
C THR A 183 -26.67 30.58 -27.54
N PRO A 184 -27.39 29.47 -27.34
CA PRO A 184 -27.31 28.74 -26.11
C PRO A 184 -25.85 28.41 -25.83
N SER A 185 -25.42 28.63 -24.59
CA SER A 185 -24.09 28.22 -24.14
C SER A 185 -23.94 26.73 -24.47
N PRO A 186 -22.85 26.31 -25.11
CA PRO A 186 -22.67 24.91 -25.43
C PRO A 186 -22.70 24.09 -24.12
N GLU A 187 -23.53 23.08 -24.10
CA GLU A 187 -23.59 22.10 -23.03
C GLU A 187 -22.21 21.42 -22.96
N PRO A 188 -21.63 21.21 -21.73
CA PRO A 188 -20.31 20.64 -21.63
C PRO A 188 -20.30 19.22 -22.19
N GLU A 189 -19.40 18.95 -23.12
CA GLU A 189 -19.29 17.62 -23.75
C GLU A 189 -18.67 16.60 -22.77
N PRO A 190 -19.12 15.33 -22.82
CA PRO A 190 -18.50 14.26 -22.05
C PRO A 190 -17.03 14.06 -22.40
N ILE A 191 -16.19 13.86 -21.38
CA ILE A 191 -14.77 13.57 -21.56
C ILE A 191 -14.59 12.06 -21.75
N THR A 192 -13.99 11.65 -22.86
CA THR A 192 -13.69 10.26 -23.24
C THR A 192 -12.18 10.05 -23.35
N GLY A 193 -11.72 8.80 -23.47
CA GLY A 193 -10.32 8.46 -23.64
C GLY A 193 -9.58 8.07 -22.34
N LEU A 194 -10.27 8.03 -21.20
CA LEU A 194 -9.73 7.42 -19.99
C LEU A 194 -9.98 5.91 -20.03
N VAL A 195 -8.93 5.10 -20.02
CA VAL A 195 -9.01 3.63 -20.01
C VAL A 195 -8.31 3.08 -18.79
N CYS A 196 -9.04 2.33 -17.95
CA CYS A 196 -8.51 1.67 -16.76
C CYS A 196 -8.64 0.16 -16.92
N ASP A 197 -7.54 -0.59 -16.89
CA ASP A 197 -7.51 -2.05 -17.10
C ASP A 197 -8.30 -2.51 -18.33
N GLY A 198 -8.25 -1.73 -19.40
CA GLY A 198 -8.96 -2.05 -20.65
C GLY A 198 -10.46 -1.70 -20.63
N VAL A 199 -10.95 -1.09 -19.56
CA VAL A 199 -12.33 -0.56 -19.48
C VAL A 199 -12.31 0.94 -19.75
N GLU A 200 -13.08 1.37 -20.76
CA GLU A 200 -13.22 2.79 -21.10
C GLU A 200 -14.18 3.50 -20.14
N TRP A 201 -13.76 4.65 -19.64
CA TRP A 201 -14.54 5.52 -18.78
C TRP A 201 -14.94 6.78 -19.54
N THR A 202 -16.23 7.10 -19.47
CA THR A 202 -16.78 8.36 -19.97
C THR A 202 -17.19 9.22 -18.79
N ILE A 203 -16.61 10.43 -18.69
CA ILE A 203 -16.89 11.38 -17.62
C ILE A 203 -17.89 12.40 -18.15
N ASP A 204 -19.15 12.25 -17.70
CA ASP A 204 -20.23 13.18 -18.01
C ASP A 204 -20.20 14.30 -16.96
N PRO A 205 -19.95 15.59 -17.33
CA PRO A 205 -19.91 16.70 -16.39
C PRO A 205 -21.20 16.91 -15.60
N GLU A 206 -22.35 16.49 -16.15
CA GLU A 206 -23.66 16.66 -15.50
C GLU A 206 -23.96 15.51 -14.52
N ARG A 207 -23.47 14.31 -14.78
CA ARG A 207 -23.71 13.10 -13.99
C ARG A 207 -22.44 12.26 -13.91
N PRO A 208 -21.38 12.76 -13.26
CA PRO A 208 -20.11 12.08 -13.27
C PRO A 208 -20.19 10.70 -12.57
N ARG A 209 -19.86 9.66 -13.32
CA ARG A 209 -19.43 8.38 -12.76
C ARG A 209 -17.92 8.41 -12.74
N LEU A 210 -17.34 8.39 -11.56
CA LEU A 210 -15.90 8.57 -11.37
C LEU A 210 -15.29 7.28 -10.87
N PRO A 211 -14.09 6.94 -11.34
CA PRO A 211 -13.35 5.81 -10.79
C PRO A 211 -12.97 6.07 -9.34
N ASP A 212 -12.97 5.00 -8.55
CA ASP A 212 -12.41 5.01 -7.21
C ASP A 212 -10.89 5.01 -7.26
N ALA A 213 -10.23 5.33 -6.12
CA ALA A 213 -8.78 5.31 -6.03
C ALA A 213 -8.19 3.92 -6.37
N ALA A 214 -8.92 2.84 -6.04
CA ALA A 214 -8.53 1.47 -6.38
C ALA A 214 -8.71 1.12 -7.86
N ASP A 215 -9.54 1.86 -8.60
CA ASP A 215 -9.64 1.71 -10.05
C ASP A 215 -8.47 2.40 -10.75
N LEU A 216 -7.98 3.53 -10.19
CA LEU A 216 -6.87 4.29 -10.74
C LEU A 216 -5.51 3.63 -10.47
N PHE A 217 -5.33 3.01 -9.28
CA PHE A 217 -4.05 2.45 -8.86
C PHE A 217 -4.21 1.18 -8.05
N THR A 218 -3.32 0.22 -8.29
CA THR A 218 -3.09 -0.93 -7.41
C THR A 218 -2.01 -0.60 -6.39
N VAL A 219 -2.26 -0.95 -5.12
CA VAL A 219 -1.25 -0.91 -4.05
C VAL A 219 -0.97 -2.32 -3.60
N ARG A 220 0.30 -2.71 -3.59
CA ARG A 220 0.74 -4.04 -3.13
C ARG A 220 2.10 -3.97 -2.45
N LEU A 221 2.40 -4.95 -1.63
CA LEU A 221 3.76 -5.16 -1.15
C LEU A 221 4.63 -5.67 -2.31
N ALA A 222 5.86 -5.16 -2.38
CA ALA A 222 6.89 -5.70 -3.24
C ALA A 222 7.62 -6.83 -2.50
N ASP A 223 7.94 -7.90 -3.22
CA ASP A 223 8.69 -9.07 -2.73
C ASP A 223 10.17 -8.74 -2.51
#